data_17f73ee51752b7466e4f6e464c4c291a
#
_entry.id   17f73ee51752b7466e4f6e464c4c291a
#
_cell.length_a   1.000
_cell.length_b   1.000
_cell.length_c   1.000
_cell.angle_alpha   90.00
_cell.angle_beta   90.00
_cell.angle_gamma   90.00
#
_symmetry.space_group_name_H-M   'P 1'
#
loop_
_entity.id
_entity.type
_entity.pdbx_description
1 polymer ?
#
loop_
_entity_poly.entity_id
_entity_poly.type
_entity_poly.pdbx_seq_one_letter_code
_entity_poly.pdbx_strand_id
1 'polypeptide(L)'
;MAMVRRARRINRELADVYPYAHPELDFRNPFELLVATVLSAQTTDLRVNQTTPALFAAYPTPEDMAAAVPEELEELIRPTGFFRMKAKSLLGLSAALRDRFGGEVPGRLEDLVTLPGVGRKTANVVLGNAFGVPGLTVDTHFQRLVLRWKWTEQKEPEKIEAEIAAIFPKSEWTMLSHRIIFHGRRICHARKPACGACPIAPLCPAYGEGETDPEKAKKLLKYEKGGQPGQRLSPPPDYPGSPARPSEPAAQRPGAGGTAGTAGGSTGDGGAAAS
;
A
#
# COMPACT_ATOMS: atom_id res chain seq x y z
N MET A 1 13.55 28.48 -4.64
CA MET A 1 13.65 28.24 -3.17
C MET A 1 12.33 28.37 -2.43
N ALA A 2 11.48 29.36 -2.70
CA ALA A 2 10.20 29.53 -2.00
C ALA A 2 9.22 28.34 -2.20
N MET A 3 9.11 27.83 -3.44
CA MET A 3 8.25 26.68 -3.76
C MET A 3 8.68 25.43 -2.99
N VAL A 4 9.95 25.06 -2.99
CA VAL A 4 10.47 23.86 -2.29
C VAL A 4 10.21 23.95 -0.77
N ARG A 5 10.41 25.11 -0.15
CA ARG A 5 10.10 25.31 1.28
C ARG A 5 8.61 25.12 1.56
N ARG A 6 7.74 25.68 0.69
CA ARG A 6 6.30 25.50 0.81
C ARG A 6 5.89 24.04 0.62
N ALA A 7 6.44 23.33 -0.37
CA ALA A 7 6.18 21.93 -0.61
C ALA A 7 6.52 21.06 0.60
N ARG A 8 7.71 21.25 1.17
CA ARG A 8 8.12 20.53 2.37
C ARG A 8 7.27 20.85 3.60
N ARG A 9 6.80 22.09 3.72
CA ARG A 9 5.85 22.46 4.79
C ARG A 9 4.50 21.79 4.59
N ILE A 10 3.95 21.78 3.37
CA ILE A 10 2.71 21.07 3.06
C ILE A 10 2.84 19.57 3.42
N ASN A 11 3.97 18.92 3.08
CA ASN A 11 4.15 17.51 3.42
C ASN A 11 4.17 17.27 4.94
N ARG A 12 4.77 18.17 5.74
CA ARG A 12 4.72 18.06 7.20
C ARG A 12 3.31 18.20 7.75
N GLU A 13 2.56 19.22 7.30
CA GLU A 13 1.15 19.38 7.70
C GLU A 13 0.31 18.16 7.32
N LEU A 14 0.54 17.59 6.11
CA LEU A 14 -0.14 16.35 5.70
C LEU A 14 0.31 15.14 6.53
N ALA A 15 1.54 15.11 7.04
CA ALA A 15 1.98 14.06 7.94
C ALA A 15 1.24 14.08 9.29
N ASP A 16 0.95 15.29 9.79
CA ASP A 16 0.16 15.45 11.02
C ASP A 16 -1.31 15.08 10.81
N VAL A 17 -1.86 15.40 9.62
CA VAL A 17 -3.24 15.06 9.26
C VAL A 17 -3.42 13.57 8.95
N TYR A 18 -2.44 12.95 8.30
CA TYR A 18 -2.46 11.56 7.85
C TYR A 18 -1.23 10.79 8.33
N PRO A 19 -1.06 10.61 9.64
CA PRO A 19 0.14 9.97 10.22
C PRO A 19 0.32 8.51 9.76
N TYR A 20 -0.78 7.82 9.47
CA TYR A 20 -0.82 6.43 9.04
C TYR A 20 -1.40 6.27 7.63
N ALA A 21 -1.08 7.20 6.72
CA ALA A 21 -1.49 7.04 5.32
C ALA A 21 -0.90 5.74 4.74
N HIS A 22 -1.73 4.96 4.06
CA HIS A 22 -1.38 3.64 3.55
C HIS A 22 -2.17 3.36 2.25
N PRO A 23 -1.82 2.33 1.46
CA PRO A 23 -2.69 1.88 0.37
C PRO A 23 -4.04 1.41 0.92
N GLU A 24 -5.12 1.70 0.20
CA GLU A 24 -6.47 1.30 0.61
C GLU A 24 -6.84 -0.10 0.11
N LEU A 25 -5.92 -0.80 -0.59
CA LEU A 25 -6.06 -2.20 -0.99
C LEU A 25 -5.71 -3.13 0.17
N ASP A 26 -6.52 -4.17 0.37
CA ASP A 26 -6.27 -5.21 1.36
C ASP A 26 -5.34 -6.28 0.74
N PHE A 27 -4.30 -6.65 1.46
CA PHE A 27 -3.35 -7.70 1.06
C PHE A 27 -2.60 -8.27 2.27
N ARG A 28 -2.10 -9.48 2.15
CA ARG A 28 -1.33 -10.20 3.18
C ARG A 28 0.15 -10.39 2.80
N ASN A 29 0.46 -10.36 1.50
CA ASN A 29 1.79 -10.61 0.96
C ASN A 29 2.02 -9.83 -0.35
N PRO A 30 3.26 -9.80 -0.89
CA PRO A 30 3.57 -9.06 -2.11
C PRO A 30 2.78 -9.51 -3.35
N PHE A 31 2.47 -10.81 -3.48
CA PHE A 31 1.69 -11.33 -4.59
C PHE A 31 0.26 -10.79 -4.57
N GLU A 32 -0.40 -10.84 -3.42
CA GLU A 32 -1.74 -10.29 -3.25
C GLU A 32 -1.79 -8.79 -3.56
N LEU A 33 -0.78 -8.02 -3.10
CA LEU A 33 -0.69 -6.60 -3.41
C LEU A 33 -0.52 -6.36 -4.91
N LEU A 34 0.33 -7.13 -5.58
CA LEU A 34 0.55 -7.02 -7.02
C LEU A 34 -0.76 -7.28 -7.79
N VAL A 35 -1.43 -8.39 -7.48
CA VAL A 35 -2.72 -8.77 -8.09
C VAL A 35 -3.78 -7.72 -7.82
N ALA A 36 -3.96 -7.30 -6.56
CA ALA A 36 -4.93 -6.28 -6.19
C ALA A 36 -4.67 -4.95 -6.91
N THR A 37 -3.39 -4.56 -7.05
CA THR A 37 -3.02 -3.32 -7.76
C THR A 37 -3.32 -3.42 -9.26
N VAL A 38 -3.09 -4.56 -9.90
CA VAL A 38 -3.50 -4.79 -11.30
C VAL A 38 -5.02 -4.71 -11.44
N LEU A 39 -5.76 -5.31 -10.51
CA LEU A 39 -7.23 -5.27 -10.49
C LEU A 39 -7.78 -3.86 -10.25
N SER A 40 -7.06 -3.00 -9.54
CA SER A 40 -7.50 -1.62 -9.23
C SER A 40 -7.51 -0.67 -10.43
N ALA A 41 -6.94 -1.10 -11.57
CA ALA A 41 -6.99 -0.29 -12.79
C ALA A 41 -8.45 -0.01 -13.21
N GLN A 42 -8.81 1.30 -13.26
CA GLN A 42 -10.14 1.80 -13.62
C GLN A 42 -11.30 1.25 -12.76
N THR A 43 -11.03 0.89 -11.51
CA THR A 43 -12.05 0.53 -10.53
C THR A 43 -11.69 1.08 -9.15
N THR A 44 -12.60 0.97 -8.18
CA THR A 44 -12.38 1.46 -6.82
C THR A 44 -11.70 0.40 -5.96
N ASP A 45 -10.85 0.82 -5.01
CA ASP A 45 -10.19 -0.08 -4.07
C ASP A 45 -11.23 -0.88 -3.26
N LEU A 46 -12.35 -0.26 -2.88
CA LEU A 46 -13.47 -0.96 -2.23
C LEU A 46 -13.98 -2.16 -3.06
N ARG A 47 -14.13 -1.98 -4.38
CA ARG A 47 -14.59 -3.06 -5.27
C ARG A 47 -13.54 -4.17 -5.36
N VAL A 48 -12.27 -3.82 -5.42
CA VAL A 48 -11.17 -4.79 -5.40
C VAL A 48 -11.18 -5.57 -4.09
N ASN A 49 -11.26 -4.89 -2.94
CA ASN A 49 -11.27 -5.52 -1.62
C ASN A 49 -12.50 -6.43 -1.38
N GLN A 50 -13.62 -6.18 -2.07
CA GLN A 50 -14.80 -7.07 -2.07
C GLN A 50 -14.60 -8.31 -2.95
N THR A 51 -13.72 -8.24 -3.93
CA THR A 51 -13.50 -9.30 -4.94
C THR A 51 -12.34 -10.23 -4.55
N THR A 52 -11.26 -9.68 -4.01
CA THR A 52 -10.01 -10.40 -3.77
C THR A 52 -10.08 -11.53 -2.73
N PRO A 53 -10.94 -11.52 -1.69
CA PRO A 53 -11.01 -12.65 -0.77
C PRO A 53 -11.38 -13.98 -1.44
N ALA A 54 -12.38 -13.98 -2.32
CA ALA A 54 -12.75 -15.19 -3.08
C ALA A 54 -11.66 -15.59 -4.09
N LEU A 55 -11.03 -14.60 -4.73
CA LEU A 55 -9.94 -14.83 -5.67
C LEU A 55 -8.74 -15.51 -5.00
N PHE A 56 -8.28 -14.98 -3.87
CA PHE A 56 -7.13 -15.54 -3.15
C PHE A 56 -7.44 -16.83 -2.39
N ALA A 57 -8.71 -17.11 -2.11
CA ALA A 57 -9.13 -18.42 -1.62
C ALA A 57 -9.02 -19.50 -2.70
N ALA A 58 -9.34 -19.16 -3.96
CA ALA A 58 -9.25 -20.07 -5.10
C ALA A 58 -7.80 -20.21 -5.63
N TYR A 59 -7.04 -19.11 -5.66
CA TYR A 59 -5.70 -19.05 -6.25
C TYR A 59 -4.72 -18.32 -5.31
N PRO A 60 -4.28 -18.97 -4.23
CA PRO A 60 -3.46 -18.33 -3.20
C PRO A 60 -2.01 -18.04 -3.62
N THR A 61 -1.49 -18.74 -4.63
CA THR A 61 -0.10 -18.62 -5.10
C THR A 61 -0.01 -18.24 -6.58
N PRO A 62 1.15 -17.76 -7.06
CA PRO A 62 1.38 -17.57 -8.49
C PRO A 62 1.18 -18.85 -9.31
N GLU A 63 1.58 -20.01 -8.77
CA GLU A 63 1.44 -21.32 -9.41
C GLU A 63 -0.04 -21.65 -9.62
N ASP A 64 -0.85 -21.50 -8.57
CA ASP A 64 -2.30 -21.76 -8.63
C ASP A 64 -2.98 -20.84 -9.64
N MET A 65 -2.65 -19.55 -9.60
CA MET A 65 -3.25 -18.56 -10.51
C MET A 65 -2.78 -18.75 -11.96
N ALA A 66 -1.54 -19.17 -12.19
CA ALA A 66 -1.03 -19.49 -13.52
C ALA A 66 -1.71 -20.72 -14.13
N ALA A 67 -2.20 -21.63 -13.28
CA ALA A 67 -2.92 -22.84 -13.68
C ALA A 67 -4.45 -22.64 -13.74
N ALA A 68 -4.96 -21.45 -13.43
CA ALA A 68 -6.38 -21.16 -13.39
C ALA A 68 -7.03 -21.31 -14.79
N VAL A 69 -8.25 -21.83 -14.80
CA VAL A 69 -9.10 -21.83 -16.01
C VAL A 69 -9.49 -20.39 -16.31
N PRO A 70 -9.20 -19.84 -17.52
CA PRO A 70 -9.44 -18.44 -17.82
C PRO A 70 -10.87 -17.99 -17.55
N GLU A 71 -11.86 -18.79 -17.90
CA GLU A 71 -13.29 -18.48 -17.76
C GLU A 71 -13.70 -18.39 -16.27
N GLU A 72 -13.16 -19.25 -15.42
CA GLU A 72 -13.41 -19.24 -13.97
C GLU A 72 -12.76 -18.01 -13.32
N LEU A 73 -11.53 -17.69 -13.71
CA LEU A 73 -10.83 -16.50 -13.26
C LEU A 73 -11.57 -15.22 -13.68
N GLU A 74 -12.02 -15.15 -14.93
CA GLU A 74 -12.83 -14.03 -15.45
C GLU A 74 -14.11 -13.83 -14.64
N GLU A 75 -14.79 -14.91 -14.26
CA GLU A 75 -16.02 -14.82 -13.47
C GLU A 75 -15.75 -14.26 -12.08
N LEU A 76 -14.71 -14.75 -11.39
CA LEU A 76 -14.32 -14.27 -10.07
C LEU A 76 -13.99 -12.77 -10.06
N ILE A 77 -13.28 -12.26 -11.07
CA ILE A 77 -12.87 -10.86 -11.13
C ILE A 77 -13.80 -9.96 -11.92
N ARG A 78 -14.91 -10.49 -12.47
CA ARG A 78 -15.91 -9.74 -13.24
C ARG A 78 -16.36 -8.42 -12.60
N PRO A 79 -16.58 -8.36 -11.26
CA PRO A 79 -16.99 -7.12 -10.61
C PRO A 79 -15.99 -5.96 -10.75
N THR A 80 -14.72 -6.24 -11.06
CA THR A 80 -13.68 -5.20 -11.18
C THR A 80 -13.70 -4.48 -12.53
N GLY A 81 -14.52 -4.91 -13.51
CA GLY A 81 -14.54 -4.38 -14.87
C GLY A 81 -13.29 -4.73 -15.67
N PHE A 82 -13.39 -4.64 -17.00
CA PHE A 82 -12.29 -5.01 -17.92
C PHE A 82 -11.70 -6.41 -17.64
N PHE A 83 -12.53 -7.29 -17.13
CA PHE A 83 -12.14 -8.56 -16.51
C PHE A 83 -11.37 -9.49 -17.46
N ARG A 84 -11.69 -9.54 -18.75
CA ARG A 84 -10.95 -10.38 -19.73
C ARG A 84 -9.50 -9.94 -19.88
N MET A 85 -9.26 -8.64 -19.98
CA MET A 85 -7.92 -8.10 -20.10
C MET A 85 -7.13 -8.26 -18.78
N LYS A 86 -7.82 -8.08 -17.64
CA LYS A 86 -7.24 -8.30 -16.33
C LYS A 86 -6.92 -9.78 -16.09
N ALA A 87 -7.81 -10.71 -16.44
CA ALA A 87 -7.56 -12.15 -16.35
C ALA A 87 -6.34 -12.56 -17.17
N LYS A 88 -6.25 -12.10 -18.42
CA LYS A 88 -5.06 -12.31 -19.26
C LYS A 88 -3.79 -11.78 -18.61
N SER A 89 -3.84 -10.60 -18.00
CA SER A 89 -2.69 -10.04 -17.27
C SER A 89 -2.33 -10.87 -16.04
N LEU A 90 -3.32 -11.30 -15.24
CA LEU A 90 -3.09 -12.12 -14.05
C LEU A 90 -2.48 -13.49 -14.39
N LEU A 91 -3.02 -14.17 -15.40
CA LEU A 91 -2.47 -15.44 -15.89
C LEU A 91 -1.02 -15.25 -16.36
N GLY A 92 -0.77 -14.24 -17.18
CA GLY A 92 0.56 -13.97 -17.72
C GLY A 92 1.58 -13.56 -16.67
N LEU A 93 1.23 -12.68 -15.73
CA LEU A 93 2.15 -12.29 -14.66
C LEU A 93 2.44 -13.45 -13.70
N SER A 94 1.43 -14.26 -13.40
CA SER A 94 1.60 -15.42 -12.52
C SER A 94 2.46 -16.50 -13.15
N ALA A 95 2.28 -16.78 -14.43
CA ALA A 95 3.17 -17.65 -15.19
C ALA A 95 4.61 -17.11 -15.22
N ALA A 96 4.79 -15.81 -15.46
CA ALA A 96 6.11 -15.19 -15.44
C ALA A 96 6.77 -15.24 -14.05
N LEU A 97 6.01 -15.06 -12.97
CA LEU A 97 6.51 -15.22 -11.59
C LEU A 97 6.98 -16.65 -11.34
N ARG A 98 6.16 -17.66 -11.70
CA ARG A 98 6.51 -19.06 -11.56
C ARG A 98 7.79 -19.41 -12.35
N ASP A 99 7.83 -19.04 -13.63
CA ASP A 99 8.83 -19.54 -14.57
C ASP A 99 10.17 -18.79 -14.48
N ARG A 100 10.17 -17.52 -14.08
CA ARG A 100 11.35 -16.65 -14.07
C ARG A 100 11.83 -16.25 -12.69
N PHE A 101 10.94 -16.27 -11.69
CA PHE A 101 11.21 -15.75 -10.35
C PHE A 101 10.92 -16.78 -9.24
N GLY A 102 10.74 -18.06 -9.60
CA GLY A 102 10.53 -19.14 -8.63
C GLY A 102 9.27 -18.98 -7.78
N GLY A 103 8.22 -18.36 -8.32
CA GLY A 103 6.97 -18.08 -7.61
C GLY A 103 7.01 -16.84 -6.71
N GLU A 104 8.14 -16.12 -6.64
CA GLU A 104 8.30 -14.94 -5.80
C GLU A 104 8.10 -13.65 -6.59
N VAL A 105 7.57 -12.62 -5.93
CA VAL A 105 7.48 -11.27 -6.52
C VAL A 105 8.84 -10.59 -6.40
N PRO A 106 9.46 -10.12 -7.52
CA PRO A 106 10.76 -9.49 -7.47
C PRO A 106 10.72 -8.11 -6.79
N GLY A 107 11.72 -7.83 -5.94
CA GLY A 107 11.87 -6.56 -5.23
C GLY A 107 12.60 -5.47 -6.02
N ARG A 108 12.57 -5.49 -7.36
CA ARG A 108 13.27 -4.54 -8.24
C ARG A 108 12.33 -4.00 -9.31
N LEU A 109 12.45 -2.69 -9.58
CA LEU A 109 11.59 -2.01 -10.54
C LEU A 109 11.72 -2.59 -11.96
N GLU A 110 12.95 -2.80 -12.39
CA GLU A 110 13.28 -3.33 -13.72
C GLU A 110 12.71 -4.73 -13.97
N ASP A 111 12.60 -5.55 -12.94
CA ASP A 111 12.01 -6.89 -13.03
C ASP A 111 10.48 -6.82 -13.03
N LEU A 112 9.90 -6.01 -12.13
CA LEU A 112 8.44 -5.86 -12.02
C LEU A 112 7.79 -5.34 -13.30
N VAL A 113 8.40 -4.36 -13.97
CA VAL A 113 7.83 -3.79 -15.20
C VAL A 113 7.90 -4.73 -16.40
N THR A 114 8.62 -5.86 -16.29
CA THR A 114 8.60 -6.92 -17.32
C THR A 114 7.40 -7.85 -17.22
N LEU A 115 6.66 -7.78 -16.10
CA LEU A 115 5.50 -8.63 -15.87
C LEU A 115 4.29 -8.12 -16.66
N PRO A 116 3.49 -9.00 -17.29
CA PRO A 116 2.27 -8.61 -17.99
C PRO A 116 1.31 -7.80 -17.12
N GLY A 117 0.85 -6.66 -17.62
CA GLY A 117 -0.08 -5.78 -16.91
C GLY A 117 0.53 -4.94 -15.78
N VAL A 118 1.84 -5.01 -15.59
CA VAL A 118 2.56 -4.26 -14.55
C VAL A 118 3.31 -3.08 -15.16
N GLY A 119 2.76 -1.89 -14.99
CA GLY A 119 3.44 -0.64 -15.35
C GLY A 119 4.25 -0.07 -14.18
N ARG A 120 5.00 1.01 -14.45
CA ARG A 120 5.85 1.69 -13.45
C ARG A 120 5.07 2.09 -12.18
N LYS A 121 3.85 2.60 -12.34
CA LYS A 121 2.98 2.95 -11.19
C LYS A 121 2.69 1.72 -10.30
N THR A 122 2.27 0.61 -10.89
CA THR A 122 2.00 -0.64 -10.18
C THR A 122 3.26 -1.15 -9.47
N ALA A 123 4.39 -1.13 -10.15
CA ALA A 123 5.67 -1.53 -9.58
C ALA A 123 6.07 -0.66 -8.38
N ASN A 124 5.92 0.67 -8.45
CA ASN A 124 6.20 1.57 -7.33
C ASN A 124 5.28 1.32 -6.13
N VAL A 125 3.99 1.01 -6.35
CA VAL A 125 3.07 0.63 -5.28
C VAL A 125 3.56 -0.64 -4.56
N VAL A 126 3.91 -1.67 -5.31
CA VAL A 126 4.38 -2.95 -4.76
C VAL A 126 5.71 -2.76 -4.02
N LEU A 127 6.67 -2.10 -4.63
CA LEU A 127 7.99 -1.85 -4.03
C LEU A 127 7.89 -1.07 -2.73
N GLY A 128 7.11 0.01 -2.73
CA GLY A 128 6.97 0.87 -1.56
C GLY A 128 6.25 0.21 -0.38
N ASN A 129 5.26 -0.64 -0.66
CA ASN A 129 4.38 -1.17 0.37
C ASN A 129 4.68 -2.61 0.78
N ALA A 130 5.29 -3.42 -0.08
CA ALA A 130 5.63 -4.80 0.24
C ALA A 130 7.14 -4.99 0.52
N PHE A 131 8.00 -4.17 -0.04
CA PHE A 131 9.46 -4.32 0.07
C PHE A 131 10.15 -3.18 0.80
N GLY A 132 9.43 -2.12 1.19
CA GLY A 132 10.04 -0.94 1.79
C GLY A 132 11.03 -0.19 0.88
N VAL A 133 10.98 -0.45 -0.43
CA VAL A 133 11.80 0.25 -1.43
C VAL A 133 11.10 1.55 -1.81
N PRO A 134 11.63 2.71 -1.44
CA PRO A 134 10.94 3.97 -1.67
C PRO A 134 10.68 4.23 -3.15
N GLY A 135 9.43 4.52 -3.49
CA GLY A 135 8.98 4.91 -4.81
C GLY A 135 7.87 5.95 -4.76
N LEU A 136 7.83 6.84 -5.74
CA LEU A 136 6.73 7.79 -5.91
C LEU A 136 5.63 7.16 -6.76
N THR A 137 4.42 7.15 -6.24
CA THR A 137 3.24 6.72 -6.98
C THR A 137 2.51 7.92 -7.52
N VAL A 138 2.68 8.20 -8.81
CA VAL A 138 2.00 9.29 -9.50
C VAL A 138 0.69 8.78 -10.11
N ASP A 139 -0.40 8.89 -9.35
CA ASP A 139 -1.75 8.61 -9.84
C ASP A 139 -2.49 9.92 -10.21
N THR A 140 -3.75 9.82 -10.61
CA THR A 140 -4.55 10.98 -10.98
C THR A 140 -4.79 11.96 -9.83
N HIS A 141 -4.84 11.48 -8.58
CA HIS A 141 -4.95 12.34 -7.40
C HIS A 141 -3.62 13.05 -7.13
N PHE A 142 -2.52 12.32 -7.13
CA PHE A 142 -1.18 12.86 -6.93
C PHE A 142 -0.88 13.94 -7.99
N GLN A 143 -1.02 13.60 -9.27
CA GLN A 143 -0.80 14.54 -10.38
C GLN A 143 -1.62 15.80 -10.22
N ARG A 144 -2.92 15.70 -9.97
CA ARG A 144 -3.81 16.84 -9.78
C ARG A 144 -3.34 17.77 -8.66
N LEU A 145 -2.94 17.21 -7.53
CA LEU A 145 -2.57 18.00 -6.37
C LEU A 145 -1.23 18.71 -6.56
N VAL A 146 -0.21 18.02 -7.08
CA VAL A 146 1.11 18.64 -7.28
C VAL A 146 1.04 19.76 -8.32
N LEU A 147 0.16 19.63 -9.32
CA LEU A 147 -0.14 20.71 -10.28
C LEU A 147 -0.86 21.89 -9.61
N ARG A 148 -1.92 21.65 -8.82
CA ARG A 148 -2.62 22.68 -8.05
C ARG A 148 -1.69 23.42 -7.08
N TRP A 149 -0.78 22.71 -6.44
CA TRP A 149 0.18 23.29 -5.52
C TRP A 149 1.35 23.98 -6.22
N LYS A 150 1.39 23.91 -7.56
CA LYS A 150 2.47 24.46 -8.37
C LYS A 150 3.85 23.92 -7.96
N TRP A 151 3.92 22.61 -7.74
CA TRP A 151 5.19 21.93 -7.50
C TRP A 151 5.86 21.52 -8.80
N THR A 152 5.08 21.34 -9.85
CA THR A 152 5.49 21.01 -11.21
C THR A 152 4.53 21.60 -12.23
N GLU A 153 4.95 21.75 -13.46
CA GLU A 153 4.13 22.07 -14.63
C GLU A 153 4.02 20.88 -15.61
N GLN A 154 4.72 19.79 -15.29
CA GLN A 154 4.74 18.58 -16.11
C GLN A 154 3.38 17.89 -16.10
N LYS A 155 3.04 17.26 -17.22
CA LYS A 155 1.80 16.50 -17.38
C LYS A 155 2.03 14.99 -17.47
N GLU A 156 3.24 14.58 -17.82
CA GLU A 156 3.62 13.17 -17.93
C GLU A 156 4.01 12.62 -16.59
N PRO A 157 3.44 11.49 -16.14
CA PRO A 157 3.68 10.93 -14.81
C PRO A 157 5.16 10.73 -14.47
N GLU A 158 5.96 10.26 -15.41
CA GLU A 158 7.40 10.02 -15.19
C GLU A 158 8.19 11.31 -15.00
N LYS A 159 7.83 12.38 -15.72
CA LYS A 159 8.45 13.71 -15.53
C LYS A 159 8.02 14.33 -14.19
N ILE A 160 6.76 14.16 -13.80
CA ILE A 160 6.26 14.57 -12.48
C ILE A 160 7.04 13.83 -11.40
N GLU A 161 7.17 12.50 -11.52
CA GLU A 161 7.94 11.67 -10.58
C GLU A 161 9.35 12.22 -10.40
N ALA A 162 10.07 12.48 -11.49
CA ALA A 162 11.44 12.98 -11.45
C ALA A 162 11.56 14.37 -10.77
N GLU A 163 10.67 15.32 -11.08
CA GLU A 163 10.69 16.65 -10.47
C GLU A 163 10.34 16.61 -8.99
N ILE A 164 9.33 15.82 -8.59
CA ILE A 164 8.94 15.68 -7.18
C ILE A 164 10.02 14.94 -6.39
N ALA A 165 10.66 13.92 -6.98
CA ALA A 165 11.79 13.22 -6.38
C ALA A 165 12.94 14.16 -6.02
N ALA A 166 13.20 15.19 -6.83
CA ALA A 166 14.23 16.19 -6.54
C ALA A 166 13.89 17.14 -5.37
N ILE A 167 12.60 17.24 -4.99
CA ILE A 167 12.14 18.11 -3.89
C ILE A 167 12.26 17.43 -2.54
N PHE A 168 12.01 16.12 -2.48
CA PHE A 168 11.87 15.35 -1.24
C PHE A 168 12.95 14.27 -1.10
N PRO A 169 13.42 13.98 0.12
CA PRO A 169 14.35 12.89 0.35
C PRO A 169 13.66 11.54 0.01
N LYS A 170 14.47 10.60 -0.50
CA LYS A 170 14.00 9.30 -0.97
C LYS A 170 13.18 8.54 0.09
N SER A 171 13.57 8.66 1.36
CA SER A 171 12.88 8.01 2.49
C SER A 171 11.42 8.47 2.67
N GLU A 172 11.04 9.63 2.14
CA GLU A 172 9.68 10.15 2.27
C GLU A 172 8.75 9.78 1.09
N TRP A 173 9.27 9.28 -0.02
CA TRP A 173 8.53 9.17 -1.29
C TRP A 173 7.25 8.34 -1.18
N THR A 174 7.32 7.18 -0.56
CA THR A 174 6.14 6.30 -0.40
C THR A 174 5.06 6.97 0.45
N MET A 175 5.43 7.49 1.61
CA MET A 175 4.49 8.17 2.51
C MET A 175 3.95 9.47 1.92
N LEU A 176 4.76 10.24 1.21
CA LEU A 176 4.33 11.42 0.46
C LEU A 176 3.24 11.06 -0.53
N SER A 177 3.42 9.99 -1.29
CA SER A 177 2.42 9.50 -2.25
C SER A 177 1.09 9.18 -1.55
N HIS A 178 1.13 8.44 -0.45
CA HIS A 178 -0.09 8.09 0.29
C HIS A 178 -0.80 9.32 0.86
N ARG A 179 -0.08 10.25 1.48
CA ARG A 179 -0.64 11.49 2.05
C ARG A 179 -1.31 12.34 0.98
N ILE A 180 -0.67 12.52 -0.17
CA ILE A 180 -1.21 13.29 -1.29
C ILE A 180 -2.46 12.61 -1.85
N ILE A 181 -2.43 11.31 -2.07
CA ILE A 181 -3.57 10.54 -2.57
C ILE A 181 -4.74 10.60 -1.59
N PHE A 182 -4.48 10.41 -0.30
CA PHE A 182 -5.49 10.55 0.76
C PHE A 182 -6.14 11.92 0.74
N HIS A 183 -5.34 12.98 0.70
CA HIS A 183 -5.83 14.35 0.64
C HIS A 183 -6.67 14.60 -0.62
N GLY A 184 -6.24 14.06 -1.75
CA GLY A 184 -6.96 14.15 -3.02
C GLY A 184 -8.30 13.41 -3.05
N ARG A 185 -8.40 12.30 -2.34
CA ARG A 185 -9.63 11.51 -2.23
C ARG A 185 -10.63 12.15 -1.26
N ARG A 186 -10.15 12.73 -0.16
CA ARG A 186 -10.98 13.16 0.98
C ARG A 186 -11.34 14.63 0.97
N ILE A 187 -10.46 15.50 0.53
CA ILE A 187 -10.59 16.95 0.66
C ILE A 187 -10.45 17.67 -0.69
N CYS A 188 -9.33 17.46 -1.37
CA CYS A 188 -9.01 18.19 -2.60
C CYS A 188 -9.54 17.47 -3.83
N HIS A 189 -10.87 17.40 -3.97
CA HIS A 189 -11.54 16.72 -5.07
C HIS A 189 -11.24 17.33 -6.44
N ALA A 190 -11.44 16.57 -7.52
CA ALA A 190 -11.29 17.06 -8.89
C ALA A 190 -12.29 18.19 -9.20
N ARG A 191 -13.54 17.98 -8.80
CA ARG A 191 -14.62 18.99 -8.88
C ARG A 191 -14.96 19.45 -7.46
N LYS A 192 -15.08 20.76 -7.23
CA LYS A 192 -15.41 21.37 -5.94
C LYS A 192 -14.53 20.86 -4.78
N PRO A 193 -13.23 21.17 -4.75
CA PRO A 193 -12.42 20.88 -3.58
C PRO A 193 -12.96 21.62 -2.35
N ALA A 194 -12.84 20.99 -1.16
CA ALA A 194 -13.33 21.54 0.10
C ALA A 194 -12.32 22.53 0.71
N CYS A 195 -12.06 23.64 0.04
CA CYS A 195 -11.01 24.59 0.40
C CYS A 195 -11.20 25.18 1.80
N GLY A 196 -12.45 25.51 2.21
CA GLY A 196 -12.76 26.07 3.53
C GLY A 196 -12.59 25.10 4.71
N ALA A 197 -12.47 23.79 4.43
CA ALA A 197 -12.19 22.75 5.44
C ALA A 197 -10.80 22.11 5.26
N CYS A 198 -9.94 22.70 4.40
CA CYS A 198 -8.65 22.11 4.07
C CYS A 198 -7.59 22.53 5.10
N PRO A 199 -6.89 21.58 5.75
CA PRO A 199 -5.90 21.89 6.78
C PRO A 199 -4.68 22.64 6.23
N ILE A 200 -4.39 22.53 4.93
CA ILE A 200 -3.27 23.22 4.28
C ILE A 200 -3.70 24.48 3.52
N ALA A 201 -4.93 24.97 3.74
CA ALA A 201 -5.46 26.18 3.07
C ALA A 201 -4.49 27.37 3.08
N PRO A 202 -3.84 27.72 4.21
CA PRO A 202 -2.91 28.86 4.27
C PRO A 202 -1.65 28.71 3.40
N LEU A 203 -1.33 27.50 2.98
CA LEU A 203 -0.14 27.18 2.17
C LEU A 203 -0.50 26.92 0.70
N CYS A 204 -1.79 26.81 0.38
CA CYS A 204 -2.26 26.37 -0.92
C CYS A 204 -2.37 27.52 -1.92
N PRO A 205 -1.60 27.52 -3.02
CA PRO A 205 -1.69 28.56 -4.05
C PRO A 205 -2.97 28.48 -4.89
N ALA A 206 -3.70 27.35 -4.81
CA ALA A 206 -4.97 27.10 -5.47
C ALA A 206 -6.18 27.30 -4.52
N TYR A 207 -5.97 27.89 -3.34
CA TYR A 207 -7.08 28.22 -2.45
C TYR A 207 -8.09 29.12 -3.16
N GLY A 208 -9.36 28.74 -3.10
CA GLY A 208 -10.42 29.44 -3.82
C GLY A 208 -10.91 28.79 -5.12
N GLU A 209 -10.21 27.75 -5.62
CA GLU A 209 -10.71 26.96 -6.76
C GLU A 209 -11.95 26.11 -6.41
N GLY A 210 -12.28 25.98 -5.13
CA GLY A 210 -13.40 25.20 -4.63
C GLY A 210 -14.26 25.95 -3.62
N GLU A 211 -14.99 25.20 -2.80
CA GLU A 211 -15.84 25.77 -1.75
C GLU A 211 -14.99 26.34 -0.61
N THR A 212 -15.12 27.63 -0.35
CA THR A 212 -14.35 28.34 0.68
C THR A 212 -15.11 28.57 1.99
N ASP A 213 -16.45 28.51 1.95
CA ASP A 213 -17.27 28.58 3.16
C ASP A 213 -17.00 27.34 4.04
N PRO A 214 -16.55 27.48 5.30
CA PRO A 214 -16.17 26.34 6.11
C PRO A 214 -17.30 25.33 6.34
N GLU A 215 -18.52 25.80 6.56
CA GLU A 215 -19.64 24.90 6.84
C GLU A 215 -20.13 24.15 5.60
N LYS A 216 -20.06 24.79 4.45
CA LYS A 216 -20.35 24.14 3.16
C LYS A 216 -19.23 23.18 2.77
N ALA A 217 -17.98 23.59 2.98
CA ALA A 217 -16.82 22.76 2.68
C ALA A 217 -16.78 21.48 3.52
N LYS A 218 -17.13 21.53 4.81
CA LYS A 218 -17.25 20.34 5.67
C LYS A 218 -18.19 19.28 5.08
N LYS A 219 -19.28 19.68 4.43
CA LYS A 219 -20.24 18.75 3.79
C LYS A 219 -19.68 18.08 2.54
N LEU A 220 -18.58 18.60 1.98
CA LEU A 220 -17.91 18.01 0.82
C LEU A 220 -16.82 17.01 1.21
N LEU A 221 -16.44 16.95 2.48
CA LEU A 221 -15.43 16.00 2.94
C LEU A 221 -15.91 14.57 2.68
N LYS A 222 -15.00 13.75 2.13
CA LYS A 222 -15.26 12.33 1.92
C LYS A 222 -14.45 11.51 2.91
N TYR A 223 -15.12 10.55 3.48
CA TYR A 223 -14.52 9.59 4.37
C TYR A 223 -14.68 8.19 3.78
N GLU A 224 -13.96 7.25 4.29
CA GLU A 224 -14.18 5.86 3.98
C GLU A 224 -15.61 5.45 4.36
N LYS A 225 -16.18 4.50 3.60
CA LYS A 225 -17.56 4.08 3.80
C LYS A 225 -17.78 3.61 5.24
N GLY A 226 -18.66 4.29 5.96
CA GLY A 226 -18.97 4.02 7.37
C GLY A 226 -18.02 4.68 8.38
N GLY A 227 -17.02 5.45 7.92
CA GLY A 227 -16.02 6.08 8.77
C GLY A 227 -16.35 7.51 9.18
N GLN A 228 -16.00 7.87 10.40
CA GLN A 228 -15.85 9.23 10.87
C GLN A 228 -14.49 9.81 10.38
N PRO A 229 -14.31 11.15 10.37
CA PRO A 229 -13.01 11.74 10.08
C PRO A 229 -11.90 11.07 10.89
N GLY A 230 -10.89 10.51 10.21
CA GLY A 230 -9.75 9.90 10.87
C GLY A 230 -9.94 8.45 11.36
N GLN A 231 -11.07 7.80 11.09
CA GLN A 231 -11.36 6.47 11.63
C GLN A 231 -10.48 5.35 11.03
N ARG A 232 -9.92 5.54 9.82
CA ARG A 232 -8.89 4.67 9.22
C ARG A 232 -7.56 5.39 9.01
N LEU A 233 -7.16 6.20 9.95
CA LEU A 233 -5.80 6.75 9.97
C LEU A 233 -4.78 5.72 10.42
N SER A 234 -5.21 4.70 11.16
CA SER A 234 -4.37 3.58 11.55
C SER A 234 -4.50 2.46 10.54
N PRO A 235 -3.38 1.93 10.04
CA PRO A 235 -3.43 0.72 9.21
C PRO A 235 -4.03 -0.43 10.02
N PRO A 236 -4.64 -1.44 9.37
CA PRO A 236 -5.02 -2.67 10.05
C PRO A 236 -3.84 -3.24 10.85
N PRO A 237 -4.08 -3.96 11.97
CA PRO A 237 -3.02 -4.48 12.84
C PRO A 237 -1.96 -5.30 12.11
N ASP A 238 -2.37 -6.04 11.09
CA ASP A 238 -1.52 -6.96 10.32
C ASP A 238 -1.08 -6.38 8.97
N TYR A 239 -1.15 -5.06 8.81
CA TYR A 239 -0.83 -4.41 7.56
C TYR A 239 0.68 -4.49 7.26
N PRO A 240 1.11 -5.12 6.17
CA PRO A 240 2.51 -5.16 5.76
C PRO A 240 3.00 -3.73 5.46
N GLY A 241 4.07 -3.29 6.13
CA GLY A 241 4.57 -1.92 5.99
C GLY A 241 3.96 -0.91 6.96
N SER A 242 3.09 -1.32 7.88
CA SER A 242 2.82 -0.50 9.07
C SER A 242 4.14 -0.13 9.74
N PRO A 243 4.38 1.14 10.12
CA PRO A 243 5.51 1.45 10.97
C PRO A 243 5.44 0.50 12.17
N ALA A 244 6.55 -0.18 12.46
CA ALA A 244 6.63 -1.08 13.60
C ALA A 244 6.00 -0.36 14.78
N ARG A 245 5.02 -0.98 15.42
CA ARG A 245 4.51 -0.46 16.69
C ARG A 245 5.75 -0.20 17.55
N PRO A 246 5.82 0.92 18.29
CA PRO A 246 6.81 1.04 19.35
C PRO A 246 6.74 -0.28 20.09
N SER A 247 7.85 -1.01 20.15
CA SER A 247 7.90 -2.35 20.73
C SER A 247 7.21 -2.27 22.09
N GLU A 248 6.05 -2.90 22.21
CA GLU A 248 5.55 -3.26 23.52
C GLU A 248 6.71 -3.98 24.19
N PRO A 249 7.08 -3.62 25.44
CA PRO A 249 8.14 -4.30 26.16
C PRO A 249 7.80 -5.77 26.06
N ALA A 250 8.73 -6.57 25.57
CA ALA A 250 8.57 -7.97 25.24
C ALA A 250 7.83 -8.67 26.38
N ALA A 251 6.51 -8.84 26.22
CA ALA A 251 5.74 -9.72 27.07
C ALA A 251 6.41 -11.07 26.90
N GLN A 252 7.01 -11.53 27.99
CA GLN A 252 7.73 -12.78 28.11
C GLN A 252 6.93 -13.88 27.39
N ARG A 253 7.47 -14.35 26.27
CA ARG A 253 6.99 -15.61 25.69
C ARG A 253 7.02 -16.63 26.80
N PRO A 254 5.94 -17.36 27.12
CA PRO A 254 5.98 -18.48 28.06
C PRO A 254 7.07 -19.40 27.57
N GLY A 255 8.08 -19.63 28.43
CA GLY A 255 9.25 -20.40 28.13
C GLY A 255 8.88 -21.76 27.59
N ALA A 256 9.45 -22.12 26.48
CA ALA A 256 9.55 -23.52 26.07
C ALA A 256 10.23 -24.25 27.22
N GLY A 257 9.47 -25.07 27.95
CA GLY A 257 9.94 -25.87 29.03
C GLY A 257 11.07 -26.77 28.58
N GLY A 258 12.30 -26.36 28.89
CA GLY A 258 13.45 -27.26 28.82
C GLY A 258 13.31 -28.28 29.94
N THR A 259 13.11 -29.52 29.55
CA THR A 259 13.28 -30.67 30.46
C THR A 259 14.75 -30.77 30.85
N ALA A 260 15.09 -30.22 32.02
CA ALA A 260 16.36 -30.45 32.67
C ALA A 260 16.32 -31.85 33.26
N GLY A 261 17.10 -32.73 32.66
CA GLY A 261 17.41 -34.02 33.24
C GLY A 261 18.25 -33.82 34.51
N THR A 262 17.65 -34.16 35.64
CA THR A 262 18.34 -34.28 36.93
C THR A 262 19.17 -35.56 36.94
N ALA A 263 20.48 -35.45 36.84
CA ALA A 263 21.41 -36.48 37.26
C ALA A 263 21.49 -36.47 38.78
N GLY A 264 20.84 -37.43 39.41
CA GLY A 264 20.98 -37.75 40.83
C GLY A 264 21.97 -38.89 41.00
N GLY A 265 23.15 -38.58 41.55
CA GLY A 265 24.04 -39.59 42.07
C GLY A 265 23.53 -40.12 43.39
N SER A 266 23.57 -41.38 43.58
CA SER A 266 23.59 -42.02 44.92
C SER A 266 24.45 -43.26 44.93
N THR A 267 25.42 -43.19 45.82
CA THR A 267 26.34 -44.22 46.28
C THR A 267 25.60 -45.37 46.94
N GLY A 268 26.20 -46.56 46.89
CA GLY A 268 25.89 -47.63 47.84
C GLY A 268 25.90 -49.00 47.20
N ASP A 269 27.03 -49.63 47.21
CA ASP A 269 27.51 -50.75 48.00
C ASP A 269 26.81 -52.10 47.78
N GLY A 270 27.65 -53.12 47.56
CA GLY A 270 27.40 -54.49 48.13
C GLY A 270 27.11 -55.59 47.15
N GLY A 271 28.11 -56.46 46.97
CA GLY A 271 27.92 -57.91 47.17
C GLY A 271 27.89 -58.82 45.96
N ALA A 272 29.00 -59.39 45.67
CA ALA A 272 29.29 -60.83 45.58
C ALA A 272 28.47 -61.80 44.70
N ALA A 273 29.28 -62.56 43.95
CA ALA A 273 29.30 -64.02 43.73
C ALA A 273 28.48 -64.57 42.53
N ALA A 274 29.31 -65.14 41.67
CA ALA A 274 29.34 -66.53 41.17
C ALA A 274 28.15 -67.01 40.30
N SER A 275 28.42 -67.29 39.12
CA SER A 275 28.61 -68.53 38.40
C SER A 275 28.73 -68.26 36.93
#